data_b7422658fef07af47804af7aab3d54fc
#
_entry.id   b7422658fef07af47804af7aab3d54fc
#
_cell.length_a   1.000
_cell.length_b   1.000
_cell.length_c   1.000
_cell.angle_alpha   90.00
_cell.angle_beta   90.00
_cell.angle_gamma   90.00
#
_symmetry.space_group_name_H-M   'P 1'
#
loop_
_entity.id
_entity.type
_entity.pdbx_description
1 polymer ?
#
loop_
_entity_poly.entity_id
_entity_poly.type
_entity_poly.pdbx_seq_one_letter_code
_entity_poly.pdbx_strand_id
1 'polypeptide(L)'
;VPERRLLYVASNNRHKLAELQAMVGEAFEVHAARELDPAVAWDETGDTFEANAKIKADAVRRLTKAAVLADDSGLCVDALGGAPGVQSSRYAGRDGDDAANNAKLLQALAGVPEERRGAHFVCVLWFVDETGTARAFRGECRGRILAEKRGAHGFGYDPLFLVDGASGLSMAEMSEAAKNAVSHRRRAVDAWLTSL
;
A
#
# COMPACT_ATOMS: atom_id res chain seq x y z
N VAL A 1 -12.07 19.84 -22.85
CA VAL A 1 -11.60 18.74 -21.98
C VAL A 1 -12.13 19.04 -20.59
N PRO A 2 -12.85 18.14 -19.91
CA PRO A 2 -13.28 18.38 -18.55
C PRO A 2 -12.05 18.66 -17.68
N GLU A 3 -12.13 19.66 -16.84
CA GLU A 3 -11.07 20.01 -15.91
C GLU A 3 -10.89 18.85 -14.93
N ARG A 4 -9.68 18.27 -14.85
CA ARG A 4 -9.40 17.17 -13.93
C ARG A 4 -9.46 17.66 -12.50
N ARG A 5 -10.06 16.89 -11.61
CA ARG A 5 -10.08 17.22 -10.18
C ARG A 5 -8.68 17.05 -9.59
N LEU A 6 -8.23 18.03 -8.82
CA LEU A 6 -6.96 17.94 -8.09
C LEU A 6 -7.05 16.92 -6.96
N LEU A 7 -6.05 16.03 -6.88
CA LEU A 7 -5.94 15.03 -5.84
C LEU A 7 -4.53 15.05 -5.24
N TYR A 8 -4.41 15.38 -3.98
CA TYR A 8 -3.14 15.27 -3.25
C TYR A 8 -3.03 13.94 -2.54
N VAL A 9 -1.95 13.21 -2.82
CA VAL A 9 -1.68 11.89 -2.20
C VAL A 9 -0.74 12.06 -1.01
N ALA A 10 -1.24 11.68 0.17
CA ALA A 10 -0.50 11.67 1.42
C ALA A 10 0.38 10.40 1.51
N SER A 11 1.47 10.38 0.76
CA SER A 11 2.46 9.31 0.77
C SER A 11 3.86 9.86 0.48
N ASN A 12 4.84 9.37 1.24
CA ASN A 12 6.27 9.61 0.99
C ASN A 12 6.90 8.49 0.13
N ASN A 13 6.14 7.42 -0.14
CA ASN A 13 6.61 6.28 -0.93
C ASN A 13 6.34 6.54 -2.43
N ARG A 14 7.42 6.73 -3.20
CA ARG A 14 7.35 7.00 -4.64
C ARG A 14 6.72 5.86 -5.44
N HIS A 15 6.92 4.62 -5.02
CA HIS A 15 6.31 3.45 -5.69
C HIS A 15 4.79 3.44 -5.52
N LYS A 16 4.30 3.70 -4.30
CA LYS A 16 2.86 3.82 -4.04
C LYS A 16 2.24 4.95 -4.85
N LEU A 17 2.90 6.10 -4.91
CA LEU A 17 2.43 7.25 -5.70
C LEU A 17 2.32 6.91 -7.18
N ALA A 18 3.34 6.25 -7.76
CA ALA A 18 3.33 5.83 -9.17
C ALA A 18 2.22 4.81 -9.46
N GLU A 19 2.04 3.81 -8.58
CA GLU A 19 0.95 2.84 -8.71
C GLU A 19 -0.43 3.51 -8.64
N LEU A 20 -0.65 4.42 -7.68
CA LEU A 20 -1.91 5.17 -7.56
C LEU A 20 -2.18 6.01 -8.80
N GLN A 21 -1.18 6.74 -9.29
CA GLN A 21 -1.30 7.56 -10.50
C GLN A 21 -1.68 6.71 -11.72
N ALA A 22 -1.07 5.54 -11.89
CA ALA A 22 -1.39 4.62 -12.97
C ALA A 22 -2.81 4.04 -12.87
N MET A 23 -3.32 3.83 -11.64
CA MET A 23 -4.63 3.24 -11.39
C MET A 23 -5.79 4.22 -11.47
N VAL A 24 -5.58 5.48 -11.06
CA VAL A 24 -6.61 6.53 -11.01
C VAL A 24 -6.95 7.05 -12.42
N GLY A 25 -6.02 6.92 -13.36
CA GLY A 25 -6.22 7.29 -14.76
C GLY A 25 -6.44 8.80 -14.94
N GLU A 26 -7.42 9.15 -15.79
CA GLU A 26 -7.71 10.55 -16.15
C GLU A 26 -8.72 11.25 -15.23
N ALA A 27 -9.28 10.54 -14.25
CA ALA A 27 -10.31 11.11 -13.36
C ALA A 27 -9.76 12.23 -12.47
N PHE A 28 -8.47 12.15 -12.12
CA PHE A 28 -7.82 13.13 -11.27
C PHE A 28 -6.46 13.55 -11.82
N GLU A 29 -6.07 14.79 -11.49
CA GLU A 29 -4.70 15.26 -11.56
C GLU A 29 -4.02 14.98 -10.21
N VAL A 30 -3.11 14.01 -10.20
CA VAL A 30 -2.51 13.46 -8.97
C VAL A 30 -1.22 14.18 -8.65
N HIS A 31 -1.13 14.73 -7.44
CA HIS A 31 0.03 15.43 -6.89
C HIS A 31 0.51 14.78 -5.60
N ALA A 32 1.81 14.83 -5.34
CA ALA A 32 2.33 14.44 -4.04
C ALA A 32 2.06 15.52 -2.97
N ALA A 33 1.78 15.12 -1.73
CA ALA A 33 1.57 16.06 -0.63
C ALA A 33 2.74 17.04 -0.43
N ARG A 34 3.98 16.62 -0.74
CA ARG A 34 5.19 17.46 -0.67
C ARG A 34 5.23 18.59 -1.68
N GLU A 35 4.37 18.60 -2.68
CA GLU A 35 4.21 19.73 -3.61
C GLU A 35 3.45 20.89 -2.96
N LEU A 36 2.61 20.60 -1.93
CA LEU A 36 1.97 21.64 -1.11
C LEU A 36 2.94 22.21 -0.07
N ASP A 37 3.63 21.33 0.63
CA ASP A 37 4.62 21.67 1.63
C ASP A 37 5.71 20.60 1.67
N PRO A 38 6.97 20.93 1.27
CA PRO A 38 8.09 20.01 1.34
C PRO A 38 8.38 19.45 2.74
N ALA A 39 7.96 20.17 3.80
CA ALA A 39 8.15 19.80 5.19
C ALA A 39 6.97 19.01 5.77
N VAL A 40 5.93 18.74 4.97
CA VAL A 40 4.77 17.98 5.46
C VAL A 40 5.20 16.62 6.02
N ALA A 41 4.79 16.37 7.26
CA ALA A 41 5.12 15.14 7.98
C ALA A 41 3.90 14.66 8.78
N TRP A 42 3.92 13.39 9.12
CA TRP A 42 2.94 12.73 9.97
C TRP A 42 3.59 11.57 10.73
N ASP A 43 3.11 11.32 11.94
CA ASP A 43 3.54 10.20 12.78
C ASP A 43 2.49 9.09 12.71
N GLU A 44 2.86 7.94 12.17
CA GLU A 44 2.00 6.76 12.06
C GLU A 44 1.94 6.03 13.42
N THR A 45 1.14 6.57 14.34
CA THR A 45 0.95 6.07 15.70
C THR A 45 -0.28 5.18 15.87
N GLY A 46 -1.03 4.96 14.80
CA GLY A 46 -2.23 4.14 14.81
C GLY A 46 -1.93 2.64 14.84
N ASP A 47 -2.81 1.90 15.50
CA ASP A 47 -2.74 0.43 15.60
C ASP A 47 -3.39 -0.27 14.40
N THR A 48 -4.04 0.47 13.52
CA THR A 48 -4.71 -0.04 12.32
C THR A 48 -4.30 0.73 11.07
N PHE A 49 -4.43 0.10 9.91
CA PHE A 49 -4.19 0.75 8.62
C PHE A 49 -5.13 1.95 8.42
N GLU A 50 -6.39 1.83 8.86
CA GLU A 50 -7.37 2.91 8.81
C GLU A 50 -6.94 4.12 9.61
N ALA A 51 -6.48 3.91 10.86
CA ALA A 51 -6.03 4.98 11.73
C ALA A 51 -4.82 5.71 11.15
N ASN A 52 -3.83 4.96 10.63
CA ASN A 52 -2.65 5.55 10.00
C ASN A 52 -2.99 6.29 8.70
N ALA A 53 -3.85 5.72 7.84
CA ALA A 53 -4.30 6.40 6.63
C ALA A 53 -5.02 7.71 6.97
N LYS A 54 -5.88 7.70 8.00
CA LYS A 54 -6.56 8.90 8.50
C LYS A 54 -5.58 9.97 8.98
N ILE A 55 -4.58 9.60 9.80
CA ILE A 55 -3.54 10.52 10.30
C ILE A 55 -2.85 11.22 9.12
N LYS A 56 -2.45 10.48 8.08
CA LYS A 56 -1.82 11.02 6.88
C LYS A 56 -2.75 11.98 6.13
N ALA A 57 -3.99 11.57 5.90
CA ALA A 57 -4.97 12.41 5.21
C ALA A 57 -5.25 13.71 5.96
N ASP A 58 -5.42 13.64 7.28
CA ASP A 58 -5.67 14.81 8.13
C ASP A 58 -4.49 15.81 8.09
N ALA A 59 -3.25 15.32 8.06
CA ALA A 59 -2.08 16.18 7.95
C ALA A 59 -2.07 16.98 6.64
N VAL A 60 -2.37 16.33 5.51
CA VAL A 60 -2.40 16.99 4.20
C VAL A 60 -3.65 17.86 4.03
N ARG A 61 -4.80 17.44 4.56
CA ARG A 61 -6.07 18.18 4.47
C ARG A 61 -6.01 19.57 5.13
N ARG A 62 -5.13 19.78 6.10
CA ARG A 62 -4.89 21.09 6.73
C ARG A 62 -4.22 22.08 5.77
N LEU A 63 -3.53 21.59 4.75
CA LEU A 63 -2.77 22.41 3.80
C LEU A 63 -3.56 22.77 2.55
N THR A 64 -4.67 22.06 2.25
CA THR A 64 -5.42 22.26 1.02
C THR A 64 -6.92 22.05 1.20
N LYS A 65 -7.70 22.65 0.28
CA LYS A 65 -9.13 22.39 0.11
C LYS A 65 -9.44 21.39 -1.02
N ALA A 66 -8.44 21.03 -1.82
CA ALA A 66 -8.58 19.99 -2.83
C ALA A 66 -8.80 18.61 -2.20
N ALA A 67 -9.19 17.64 -3.01
CA ALA A 67 -9.33 16.27 -2.55
C ALA A 67 -7.99 15.70 -2.06
N VAL A 68 -8.04 14.86 -1.02
CA VAL A 68 -6.86 14.20 -0.43
C VAL A 68 -7.09 12.70 -0.38
N LEU A 69 -6.08 11.94 -0.77
CA LEU A 69 -6.06 10.48 -0.65
C LEU A 69 -4.82 10.05 0.14
N ALA A 70 -5.03 9.26 1.18
CA ALA A 70 -3.94 8.63 1.92
C ALA A 70 -3.98 7.12 1.72
N ASP A 71 -2.80 6.50 1.60
CA ASP A 71 -2.62 5.04 1.52
C ASP A 71 -1.84 4.57 2.75
N ASP A 72 -2.46 3.68 3.52
CA ASP A 72 -1.71 2.85 4.46
C ASP A 72 -1.88 1.38 4.10
N SER A 73 -0.75 0.69 3.96
CA SER A 73 -0.74 -0.68 3.46
C SER A 73 0.41 -1.48 4.02
N GLY A 74 0.20 -2.78 4.13
CA GLY A 74 1.20 -3.69 4.64
C GLY A 74 0.86 -5.16 4.39
N LEU A 75 1.79 -6.01 4.80
CA LEU A 75 1.71 -7.45 4.72
C LEU A 75 1.25 -8.00 6.07
N CYS A 76 0.27 -8.89 6.05
CA CYS A 76 -0.18 -9.65 7.20
C CYS A 76 0.11 -11.14 6.96
N VAL A 77 0.82 -11.79 7.88
CA VAL A 77 1.18 -13.21 7.77
C VAL A 77 0.49 -14.02 8.86
N ASP A 78 -0.26 -15.03 8.48
CA ASP A 78 -1.14 -15.80 9.39
C ASP A 78 -0.34 -16.50 10.49
N ALA A 79 0.77 -17.15 10.14
CA ALA A 79 1.65 -17.83 11.08
C ALA A 79 2.33 -16.89 12.09
N LEU A 80 2.34 -15.61 11.83
CA LEU A 80 2.92 -14.57 12.70
C LEU A 80 1.85 -13.73 13.40
N GLY A 81 0.60 -14.21 13.46
CA GLY A 81 -0.50 -13.50 14.10
C GLY A 81 -0.83 -12.15 13.43
N GLY A 82 -0.59 -12.04 12.12
CA GLY A 82 -0.80 -10.81 11.35
C GLY A 82 0.41 -9.88 11.26
N ALA A 83 1.52 -10.20 11.94
CA ALA A 83 2.74 -9.41 11.75
C ALA A 83 3.31 -9.63 10.32
N PRO A 84 4.02 -8.62 9.74
CA PRO A 84 4.37 -7.31 10.29
C PRO A 84 3.21 -6.29 10.37
N GLY A 85 2.09 -6.45 9.64
CA GLY A 85 0.93 -5.57 9.71
C GLY A 85 1.28 -4.09 9.47
N VAL A 86 0.83 -3.19 10.33
CA VAL A 86 1.11 -1.74 10.25
C VAL A 86 2.60 -1.38 10.38
N GLN A 87 3.43 -2.33 10.83
CA GLN A 87 4.88 -2.16 10.93
C GLN A 87 5.63 -2.58 9.65
N SER A 88 4.94 -2.88 8.56
CA SER A 88 5.52 -3.51 7.35
C SER A 88 6.73 -2.74 6.81
N SER A 89 6.68 -1.43 6.72
CA SER A 89 7.78 -0.62 6.18
C SER A 89 9.01 -0.54 7.09
N ARG A 90 8.83 -0.76 8.40
CA ARG A 90 9.85 -0.66 9.46
C ARG A 90 9.99 -1.94 10.29
N TYR A 91 9.61 -3.09 9.74
CA TYR A 91 9.61 -4.36 10.45
C TYR A 91 10.95 -4.74 11.05
N ALA A 92 12.05 -4.45 10.35
CA ALA A 92 13.42 -4.64 10.85
C ALA A 92 13.96 -3.44 11.66
N GLY A 93 13.14 -2.42 11.91
CA GLY A 93 13.47 -1.24 12.73
C GLY A 93 13.69 0.04 11.93
N ARG A 94 14.20 -0.04 10.69
CA ARG A 94 14.40 1.12 9.81
C ARG A 94 13.33 1.17 8.74
N ASP A 95 12.72 2.34 8.58
CA ASP A 95 11.70 2.56 7.56
C ASP A 95 12.28 2.44 6.14
N GLY A 96 11.59 1.70 5.27
CA GLY A 96 11.95 1.53 3.87
C GLY A 96 13.17 0.63 3.62
N ASP A 97 13.68 -0.10 4.62
CA ASP A 97 14.76 -1.08 4.42
C ASP A 97 14.16 -2.43 4.00
N ASP A 98 13.78 -2.52 2.73
CA ASP A 98 13.15 -3.73 2.17
C ASP A 98 14.04 -4.97 2.31
N ALA A 99 15.35 -4.83 2.21
CA ALA A 99 16.28 -5.96 2.33
C ALA A 99 16.27 -6.53 3.75
N ALA A 100 16.38 -5.68 4.76
CA ALA A 100 16.33 -6.09 6.17
C ALA A 100 14.95 -6.61 6.56
N ASN A 101 13.87 -5.96 6.08
CA ASN A 101 12.50 -6.39 6.34
C ASN A 101 12.22 -7.80 5.79
N ASN A 102 12.63 -8.08 4.56
CA ASN A 102 12.51 -9.41 3.94
C ASN A 102 13.35 -10.45 4.68
N ALA A 103 14.59 -10.13 5.07
CA ALA A 103 15.46 -11.05 5.82
C ALA A 103 14.82 -11.42 7.17
N LYS A 104 14.30 -10.43 7.90
CA LYS A 104 13.62 -10.65 9.18
C LYS A 104 12.37 -11.50 9.01
N LEU A 105 11.59 -11.28 7.94
CA LEU A 105 10.41 -12.08 7.66
C LEU A 105 10.76 -13.55 7.42
N LEU A 106 11.77 -13.83 6.60
CA LEU A 106 12.24 -15.18 6.35
C LEU A 106 12.76 -15.85 7.64
N GLN A 107 13.48 -15.12 8.48
CA GLN A 107 13.94 -15.61 9.79
C GLN A 107 12.76 -15.93 10.71
N ALA A 108 11.74 -15.08 10.78
CA ALA A 108 10.55 -15.31 11.59
C ALA A 108 9.73 -16.54 11.13
N LEU A 109 9.81 -16.87 9.85
CA LEU A 109 9.16 -18.04 9.24
C LEU A 109 10.06 -19.28 9.17
N ALA A 110 11.27 -19.24 9.76
CA ALA A 110 12.14 -20.40 9.81
C ALA A 110 11.45 -21.57 10.52
N GLY A 111 11.43 -22.75 9.87
CA GLY A 111 10.73 -23.94 10.39
C GLY A 111 9.21 -23.95 10.18
N VAL A 112 8.60 -22.88 9.68
CA VAL A 112 7.19 -22.89 9.29
C VAL A 112 7.07 -23.56 7.92
N PRO A 113 6.29 -24.65 7.78
CA PRO A 113 6.11 -25.31 6.48
C PRO A 113 5.37 -24.41 5.49
N GLU A 114 5.61 -24.61 4.19
CA GLU A 114 5.13 -23.71 3.13
C GLU A 114 3.60 -23.57 3.13
N GLU A 115 2.87 -24.65 3.36
CA GLU A 115 1.41 -24.69 3.41
C GLU A 115 0.82 -23.86 4.58
N ARG A 116 1.65 -23.49 5.56
CA ARG A 116 1.27 -22.66 6.71
C ARG A 116 1.76 -21.23 6.61
N ARG A 117 2.34 -20.83 5.48
CA ARG A 117 2.84 -19.47 5.23
C ARG A 117 1.81 -18.57 4.55
N GLY A 118 0.51 -18.83 4.76
CA GLY A 118 -0.58 -17.98 4.27
C GLY A 118 -0.38 -16.53 4.68
N ALA A 119 -0.65 -15.62 3.76
CA ALA A 119 -0.48 -14.18 3.98
C ALA A 119 -1.43 -13.39 3.09
N HIS A 120 -1.61 -12.12 3.42
CA HIS A 120 -2.32 -11.19 2.56
C HIS A 120 -1.74 -9.80 2.68
N PHE A 121 -1.65 -9.09 1.55
CA PHE A 121 -1.46 -7.66 1.55
C PHE A 121 -2.78 -6.94 1.80
N VAL A 122 -2.71 -5.87 2.57
CA VAL A 122 -3.82 -4.96 2.84
C VAL A 122 -3.46 -3.57 2.33
N CYS A 123 -4.41 -2.89 1.70
CA CYS A 123 -4.36 -1.46 1.43
C CYS A 123 -5.63 -0.82 1.99
N VAL A 124 -5.48 0.22 2.77
CA VAL A 124 -6.56 1.11 3.15
C VAL A 124 -6.31 2.48 2.53
N LEU A 125 -7.24 2.92 1.71
CA LEU A 125 -7.30 4.27 1.19
C LEU A 125 -8.25 5.08 2.08
N TRP A 126 -7.77 6.23 2.57
CA TRP A 126 -8.59 7.23 3.25
C TRP A 126 -8.73 8.43 2.33
N PHE A 127 -9.93 8.62 1.81
CA PHE A 127 -10.27 9.70 0.88
C PHE A 127 -11.04 10.80 1.60
N VAL A 128 -10.63 12.05 1.40
CA VAL A 128 -11.34 13.25 1.86
C VAL A 128 -11.62 14.10 0.64
N ASP A 129 -12.89 14.33 0.34
CA ASP A 129 -13.30 15.17 -0.79
C ASP A 129 -13.14 16.68 -0.50
N GLU A 130 -13.42 17.50 -1.51
CA GLU A 130 -13.33 18.97 -1.42
C GLU A 130 -14.27 19.57 -0.37
N THR A 131 -15.38 18.88 -0.05
CA THR A 131 -16.33 19.30 1.00
C THR A 131 -15.83 18.96 2.41
N GLY A 132 -14.82 18.08 2.51
CA GLY A 132 -14.31 17.57 3.78
C GLY A 132 -14.98 16.25 4.21
N THR A 133 -15.83 15.66 3.36
CA THR A 133 -16.42 14.34 3.63
C THR A 133 -15.36 13.25 3.47
N ALA A 134 -15.21 12.43 4.50
CA ALA A 134 -14.18 11.37 4.53
C ALA A 134 -14.81 9.98 4.39
N ARG A 135 -14.12 9.11 3.65
CA ARG A 135 -14.49 7.71 3.45
C ARG A 135 -13.25 6.82 3.38
N ALA A 136 -13.35 5.60 3.91
CA ALA A 136 -12.28 4.60 3.85
C ALA A 136 -12.64 3.49 2.85
N PHE A 137 -11.64 3.01 2.13
CA PHE A 137 -11.78 1.91 1.17
C PHE A 137 -10.66 0.91 1.40
N ARG A 138 -11.02 -0.36 1.54
CA ARG A 138 -10.08 -1.44 1.84
C ARG A 138 -10.00 -2.42 0.67
N GLY A 139 -8.78 -2.81 0.31
CA GLY A 139 -8.49 -3.87 -0.63
C GLY A 139 -7.49 -4.86 -0.05
N GLU A 140 -7.64 -6.13 -0.39
CA GLU A 140 -6.76 -7.19 0.05
C GLU A 140 -6.31 -8.05 -1.14
N CYS A 141 -5.09 -8.57 -1.09
CA CYS A 141 -4.57 -9.54 -2.04
C CYS A 141 -4.04 -10.73 -1.26
N ARG A 142 -4.66 -11.90 -1.43
CA ARG A 142 -4.25 -13.13 -0.74
C ARG A 142 -3.14 -13.85 -1.48
N GLY A 143 -2.36 -14.59 -0.70
CA GLY A 143 -1.23 -15.35 -1.20
C GLY A 143 -0.49 -16.06 -0.07
N ARG A 144 0.78 -16.36 -0.32
CA ARG A 144 1.66 -17.00 0.67
C ARG A 144 3.08 -16.49 0.56
N ILE A 145 3.86 -16.68 1.63
CA ILE A 145 5.27 -16.29 1.68
C ILE A 145 6.15 -17.44 1.19
N LEU A 146 6.97 -17.14 0.20
CA LEU A 146 7.98 -18.05 -0.34
C LEU A 146 9.12 -18.29 0.67
N ALA A 147 9.85 -19.40 0.49
CA ALA A 147 11.05 -19.69 1.28
C ALA A 147 12.26 -18.86 0.84
N GLU A 148 12.25 -18.34 -0.37
CA GLU A 148 13.32 -17.51 -0.95
C GLU A 148 12.74 -16.45 -1.87
N LYS A 149 13.53 -15.40 -2.13
CA LYS A 149 13.13 -14.30 -3.02
C LYS A 149 13.09 -14.76 -4.47
N ARG A 150 12.06 -14.32 -5.19
CA ARG A 150 11.90 -14.55 -6.63
C ARG A 150 11.50 -13.25 -7.33
N GLY A 151 12.11 -12.99 -8.48
CA GLY A 151 11.88 -11.76 -9.25
C GLY A 151 12.68 -10.55 -8.73
N ALA A 152 12.63 -9.46 -9.50
CA ALA A 152 13.40 -8.25 -9.24
C ALA A 152 12.57 -6.96 -9.38
N HIS A 153 11.29 -7.07 -9.72
CA HIS A 153 10.40 -5.93 -9.87
C HIS A 153 9.69 -5.59 -8.54
N GLY A 154 9.02 -4.44 -8.52
CA GLY A 154 8.23 -4.00 -7.38
C GLY A 154 9.07 -3.47 -6.21
N PHE A 155 8.54 -3.58 -4.99
CA PHE A 155 9.15 -3.08 -3.77
C PHE A 155 8.62 -3.87 -2.54
N GLY A 156 9.21 -3.60 -1.37
CA GLY A 156 8.77 -4.22 -0.13
C GLY A 156 8.94 -5.74 -0.15
N TYR A 157 7.86 -6.44 0.14
CA TYR A 157 7.82 -7.90 0.22
C TYR A 157 7.44 -8.60 -1.10
N ASP A 158 7.30 -7.86 -2.19
CA ASP A 158 6.92 -8.43 -3.50
C ASP A 158 7.75 -9.66 -3.92
N PRO A 159 9.09 -9.72 -3.69
CA PRO A 159 9.89 -10.89 -4.04
C PRO A 159 9.57 -12.16 -3.23
N LEU A 160 8.94 -12.02 -2.08
CA LEU A 160 8.57 -13.14 -1.21
C LEU A 160 7.09 -13.51 -1.29
N PHE A 161 6.26 -12.71 -1.96
CA PHE A 161 4.81 -12.90 -1.97
C PHE A 161 4.34 -13.57 -3.25
N LEU A 162 3.88 -14.82 -3.12
CA LEU A 162 3.24 -15.57 -4.18
C LEU A 162 1.74 -15.31 -4.16
N VAL A 163 1.21 -14.74 -5.25
CA VAL A 163 -0.21 -14.37 -5.35
C VAL A 163 -1.07 -15.60 -5.63
N ASP A 164 -2.15 -15.77 -4.88
CA ASP A 164 -3.12 -16.83 -5.14
C ASP A 164 -3.78 -16.65 -6.52
N GLY A 165 -3.82 -17.74 -7.30
CA GLY A 165 -4.42 -17.73 -8.62
C GLY A 165 -3.61 -17.07 -9.75
N ALA A 166 -2.40 -16.58 -9.46
CA ALA A 166 -1.55 -15.89 -10.43
C ALA A 166 -0.43 -16.78 -11.00
N SER A 167 -0.77 -17.92 -11.56
CA SER A 167 0.15 -18.79 -12.35
C SER A 167 1.48 -19.14 -11.66
N GLY A 168 1.55 -19.09 -10.31
CA GLY A 168 2.74 -19.44 -9.55
C GLY A 168 3.86 -18.39 -9.57
N LEU A 169 3.57 -17.15 -9.97
CA LEU A 169 4.51 -16.03 -9.96
C LEU A 169 4.47 -15.27 -8.63
N SER A 170 5.63 -14.84 -8.15
CA SER A 170 5.70 -13.81 -7.11
C SER A 170 5.29 -12.44 -7.68
N MET A 171 4.91 -11.50 -6.82
CA MET A 171 4.62 -10.14 -7.27
C MET A 171 5.82 -9.49 -7.97
N ALA A 172 7.06 -9.82 -7.57
CA ALA A 172 8.26 -9.30 -8.20
C ALA A 172 8.65 -9.98 -9.53
N GLU A 173 7.99 -11.06 -9.89
CA GLU A 173 8.13 -11.70 -11.23
C GLU A 173 7.09 -11.17 -12.22
N MET A 174 6.06 -10.44 -11.75
CA MET A 174 5.02 -9.87 -12.59
C MET A 174 5.49 -8.58 -13.25
N SER A 175 4.94 -8.28 -14.42
CA SER A 175 4.99 -6.91 -14.96
C SER A 175 4.19 -5.95 -14.06
N GLU A 176 4.50 -4.65 -14.10
CA GLU A 176 3.74 -3.64 -13.35
C GLU A 176 2.23 -3.70 -13.67
N ALA A 177 1.87 -3.87 -14.93
CA ALA A 177 0.47 -3.97 -15.36
C ALA A 177 -0.22 -5.22 -14.76
N ALA A 178 0.46 -6.38 -14.76
CA ALA A 178 -0.08 -7.61 -14.19
C ALA A 178 -0.22 -7.50 -12.65
N LYS A 179 0.79 -6.96 -11.97
CA LYS A 179 0.74 -6.68 -10.53
C LYS A 179 -0.40 -5.71 -10.20
N ASN A 180 -0.50 -4.60 -10.94
CA ASN A 180 -1.55 -3.61 -10.74
C ASN A 180 -2.95 -4.18 -10.94
N ALA A 181 -3.13 -5.18 -11.80
CA ALA A 181 -4.44 -5.80 -12.03
C ALA A 181 -4.94 -6.66 -10.86
N VAL A 182 -4.03 -7.23 -10.05
CA VAL A 182 -4.38 -8.19 -8.96
C VAL A 182 -4.14 -7.65 -7.57
N SER A 183 -3.46 -6.51 -7.43
CA SER A 183 -2.95 -6.03 -6.15
C SER A 183 -4.05 -5.58 -5.18
N HIS A 184 -3.72 -5.59 -3.89
CA HIS A 184 -4.52 -5.02 -2.80
C HIS A 184 -4.88 -3.54 -3.05
N ARG A 185 -3.91 -2.76 -3.58
CA ARG A 185 -4.10 -1.34 -3.90
C ARG A 185 -5.11 -1.16 -5.03
N ARG A 186 -5.03 -1.98 -6.08
CA ARG A 186 -6.01 -1.96 -7.17
C ARG A 186 -7.42 -2.17 -6.65
N ARG A 187 -7.64 -3.15 -5.80
CA ARG A 187 -8.97 -3.43 -5.23
C ARG A 187 -9.51 -2.28 -4.38
N ALA A 188 -8.64 -1.63 -3.60
CA ALA A 188 -9.03 -0.44 -2.84
C ALA A 188 -9.37 0.74 -3.75
N VAL A 189 -8.58 0.98 -4.81
CA VAL A 189 -8.82 2.03 -5.81
C VAL A 189 -10.13 1.78 -6.57
N ASP A 190 -10.41 0.54 -6.99
CA ASP A 190 -11.66 0.21 -7.69
C ASP A 190 -12.88 0.48 -6.81
N ALA A 191 -12.83 0.08 -5.54
CA ALA A 191 -13.89 0.35 -4.57
C ALA A 191 -14.11 1.87 -4.39
N TRP A 192 -13.01 2.63 -4.33
CA TRP A 192 -13.07 4.09 -4.23
C TRP A 192 -13.66 4.72 -5.49
N LEU A 193 -13.13 4.43 -6.67
CA LEU A 193 -13.59 5.03 -7.93
C LEU A 193 -15.06 4.69 -8.23
N THR A 194 -15.52 3.49 -7.86
CA THR A 194 -16.94 3.10 -8.01
C THR A 194 -17.86 3.91 -7.10
N SER A 195 -17.33 4.53 -6.04
CA SER A 195 -18.11 5.31 -5.06
C SER A 195 -18.22 6.80 -5.40
N LEU A 196 -17.52 7.27 -6.44
CA LEU A 196 -17.52 8.67 -6.89
C LEU A 196 -18.73 8.99 -7.76
#